data_ac2cec7e9264d04a73f4674b57f2df42
#
_entry.id   ac2cec7e9264d04a73f4674b57f2df42
#
_cell.length_a   1.000
_cell.length_b   1.000
_cell.length_c   1.000
_cell.angle_alpha   90.00
_cell.angle_beta   90.00
_cell.angle_gamma   90.00
#
_symmetry.space_group_name_H-M   'P 1'
#
loop_
_entity.id
_entity.type
_entity.pdbx_description
1 polymer ?
#
loop_
_entity_poly.entity_id
_entity_poly.type
_entity_poly.pdbx_seq_one_letter_code
_entity_poly.pdbx_strand_id
1 'polypeptide(L)' 'LYCTNLPDKMRKADLRLSLYTLFSTYGTVLDVVAMKTEKMRGQAHVVFKDVQSSTQAMRALQGFDFFGKEMVRLFPY' A
#
# COMPACT_ATOMS: atom_id res chain seq x y z
N LEU A 1 -2.18 -7.06 2.47
CA LEU A 1 -1.97 -5.89 3.32
C LEU A 1 -2.80 -4.71 2.82
N TYR A 2 -3.63 -4.19 3.66
CA TYR A 2 -4.56 -3.12 3.31
C TYR A 2 -4.00 -1.78 3.78
N CYS A 3 -3.90 -0.82 2.87
CA CYS A 3 -3.34 0.51 3.16
C CYS A 3 -4.40 1.59 2.98
N THR A 4 -4.42 2.56 3.89
CA THR A 4 -5.34 3.70 3.79
C THR A 4 -4.58 5.01 3.89
N ASN A 5 -5.29 6.10 3.67
CA ASN A 5 -4.74 7.46 3.69
C ASN A 5 -3.64 7.67 2.64
N LEU A 6 -3.82 7.07 1.48
CA LEU A 6 -2.90 7.24 0.35
C LEU A 6 -3.27 8.48 -0.46
N PRO A 7 -2.33 9.03 -1.27
CA PRO A 7 -2.64 10.18 -2.12
C PRO A 7 -3.76 9.85 -3.09
N ASP A 8 -4.86 10.57 -3.02
CA ASP A 8 -6.02 10.29 -3.85
C ASP A 8 -6.00 11.01 -5.19
N LYS A 9 -5.05 11.94 -5.37
CA LYS A 9 -4.91 12.68 -6.62
C LYS A 9 -3.94 12.05 -7.61
N MET A 10 -3.18 11.04 -7.17
CA MET A 10 -2.29 10.31 -8.06
C MET A 10 -3.08 9.46 -9.04
N ARG A 11 -2.54 9.30 -10.24
CA ARG A 11 -3.12 8.35 -11.19
C ARG A 11 -3.03 6.95 -10.63
N LYS A 12 -4.02 6.12 -10.95
CA LYS A 12 -4.07 4.74 -10.48
C LYS A 12 -2.80 3.97 -10.86
N ALA A 13 -2.32 4.12 -12.09
CA ALA A 13 -1.12 3.42 -12.56
C ALA A 13 0.13 3.87 -11.78
N ASP A 14 0.26 5.16 -11.53
CA ASP A 14 1.38 5.70 -10.77
C ASP A 14 1.35 5.25 -9.33
N LEU A 15 0.16 5.24 -8.73
CA LEU A 15 -0.03 4.78 -7.36
C LEU A 15 0.35 3.30 -7.23
N ARG A 16 -0.11 2.47 -8.16
CA ARG A 16 0.22 1.04 -8.14
C ARG A 16 1.72 0.81 -8.25
N LEU A 17 2.38 1.50 -9.18
CA LEU A 17 3.81 1.35 -9.39
C LEU A 17 4.60 1.79 -8.15
N SER A 18 4.22 2.92 -7.58
CA SER A 18 4.90 3.45 -6.39
C SER A 18 4.73 2.52 -5.20
N LEU A 19 3.54 1.98 -4.99
CA LEU A 19 3.29 1.03 -3.91
C LEU A 19 4.05 -0.28 -4.15
N TYR A 20 4.06 -0.76 -5.38
CA TYR A 20 4.80 -1.97 -5.73
C TYR A 20 6.28 -1.81 -5.40
N THR A 21 6.86 -0.69 -5.81
CA THR A 21 8.28 -0.41 -5.57
C THR A 21 8.60 -0.33 -4.09
N LEU A 22 7.77 0.40 -3.33
CA LEU A 22 7.97 0.56 -1.90
C LEU A 22 7.87 -0.76 -1.15
N PHE A 23 6.78 -1.48 -1.38
CA PHE A 23 6.53 -2.73 -0.65
C PHE A 23 7.43 -3.88 -1.09
N SER A 24 7.97 -3.83 -2.30
CA SER A 24 8.92 -4.85 -2.78
C SER A 24 10.20 -4.90 -1.95
N THR A 25 10.51 -3.85 -1.23
CA THR A 25 11.65 -3.80 -0.32
C THR A 25 11.52 -4.85 0.80
N TYR A 26 10.30 -5.21 1.16
CA TYR A 26 10.03 -6.12 2.27
C TYR A 26 9.77 -7.55 1.86
N GLY A 27 9.60 -7.79 0.57
CA GLY A 27 9.38 -9.15 0.07
C GLY A 27 8.74 -9.13 -1.31
N THR A 28 8.45 -10.30 -1.84
CA THR A 28 7.85 -10.43 -3.16
C THR A 28 6.39 -9.99 -3.15
N VAL A 29 6.09 -8.98 -3.94
CA VAL A 29 4.72 -8.48 -4.12
C VAL A 29 4.12 -9.17 -5.35
N LEU A 30 2.99 -9.82 -5.17
CA LEU A 30 2.29 -10.51 -6.26
C LEU A 30 1.36 -9.58 -7.01
N ASP A 31 0.72 -8.66 -6.30
CA ASP A 31 -0.24 -7.75 -6.93
C ASP A 31 -0.47 -6.53 -6.05
N VAL A 32 -0.90 -5.44 -6.68
CA VAL A 32 -1.32 -4.22 -6.01
C VAL A 32 -2.65 -3.79 -6.61
N VAL A 33 -3.68 -3.75 -5.78
CA VAL A 33 -5.01 -3.33 -6.20
C VAL A 33 -5.29 -1.96 -5.63
N ALA A 34 -5.24 -0.94 -6.48
CA ALA A 34 -5.54 0.44 -6.07
C ALA A 34 -7.02 0.72 -6.28
N MET A 35 -7.67 1.24 -5.24
CA MET A 35 -9.10 1.49 -5.25
C MET A 35 -9.37 2.97 -5.52
N LYS A 36 -10.13 3.25 -6.57
CA LYS A 36 -10.38 4.63 -7.03
C LYS A 36 -11.85 5.04 -7.03
N THR A 37 -12.74 4.22 -6.48
CA THR A 37 -14.13 4.63 -6.31
C THR A 37 -14.21 5.73 -5.25
N GLU A 38 -15.27 6.54 -5.28
CA GLU A 38 -15.39 7.63 -4.32
C GLU A 38 -15.31 7.16 -2.87
N LYS A 39 -15.91 6.02 -2.56
CA LYS A 39 -15.90 5.49 -1.20
C LYS A 39 -14.58 4.88 -0.79
N MET A 40 -13.77 4.44 -1.75
CA MET A 40 -12.55 3.70 -1.47
C MET A 40 -11.29 4.43 -1.95
N ARG A 41 -11.43 5.70 -2.28
CA ARG A 41 -10.32 6.53 -2.72
C ARG A 41 -9.26 6.60 -1.62
N GLY A 42 -8.00 6.54 -2.01
CA GLY A 42 -6.89 6.59 -1.06
C GLY A 42 -6.65 5.27 -0.34
N GLN A 43 -7.20 4.17 -0.86
CA GLN A 43 -7.00 2.84 -0.30
C GLN A 43 -6.40 1.92 -1.35
N ALA A 44 -5.64 0.93 -0.89
CA ALA A 44 -5.06 -0.07 -1.76
C ALA A 44 -4.82 -1.36 -1.00
N HIS A 45 -4.80 -2.46 -1.73
CA HIS A 45 -4.48 -3.78 -1.18
C HIS A 45 -3.21 -4.29 -1.85
N VAL A 46 -2.19 -4.58 -1.05
CA VAL A 46 -0.91 -5.10 -1.53
C VAL A 46 -0.86 -6.59 -1.18
N VAL A 47 -0.73 -7.43 -2.19
CA VAL A 47 -0.70 -8.88 -2.02
C VAL A 47 0.75 -9.35 -2.03
N PHE A 48 1.21 -9.90 -0.92
CA PHE A 48 2.55 -10.47 -0.80
C PHE A 48 2.52 -11.97 -1.04
N LYS A 49 3.68 -12.50 -1.40
CA LYS A 49 3.83 -13.94 -1.59
C LYS A 49 3.71 -14.70 -0.27
N ASP A 50 4.17 -14.10 0.83
CA ASP A 50 4.13 -14.74 2.14
C ASP A 50 3.70 -13.77 3.23
N VAL A 51 3.21 -14.33 4.34
CA VAL A 51 2.68 -13.56 5.47
C VAL A 51 3.76 -12.81 6.22
N GLN A 52 4.97 -13.36 6.28
CA GLN A 52 6.06 -12.74 7.02
C GLN A 52 6.45 -11.39 6.40
N SER A 53 6.55 -11.34 5.07
CA SER A 53 6.86 -10.10 4.37
C SER A 53 5.76 -9.06 4.58
N SER A 54 4.52 -9.49 4.53
CA SER A 54 3.37 -8.63 4.78
C SER A 54 3.43 -8.02 6.19
N THR A 55 3.73 -8.84 7.19
CA THR A 55 3.82 -8.39 8.56
C THR A 55 4.97 -7.39 8.77
N GLN A 56 6.12 -7.66 8.19
CA GLN A 56 7.26 -6.75 8.28
C GLN A 56 6.94 -5.40 7.64
N ALA A 57 6.33 -5.42 6.46
CA ALA A 57 5.95 -4.20 5.77
C ALA A 57 4.94 -3.39 6.61
N MET A 58 3.97 -4.07 7.19
CA MET A 58 2.98 -3.42 8.02
C MET A 58 3.62 -2.67 9.19
N ARG A 59 4.55 -3.32 9.88
CA ARG A 59 5.23 -2.71 11.03
C ARG A 59 6.12 -1.56 10.63
N ALA A 60 6.86 -1.73 9.54
CA ALA A 60 7.84 -0.73 9.10
C ALA A 60 7.19 0.51 8.49
N LEU A 61 6.05 0.36 7.83
CA LEU A 61 5.43 1.43 7.06
C LEU A 61 4.24 2.09 7.75
N GLN A 62 3.90 1.67 8.97
CA GLN A 62 2.85 2.36 9.72
C GLN A 62 3.27 3.79 9.97
N GLY A 63 2.47 4.75 9.50
CA GLY A 63 2.80 6.16 9.63
C GLY A 63 3.82 6.67 8.64
N PHE A 64 4.24 5.85 7.68
CA PHE A 64 5.22 6.26 6.67
C PHE A 64 4.66 7.39 5.78
N ASP A 65 5.46 8.43 5.57
CA ASP A 65 5.09 9.54 4.71
C ASP A 65 5.21 9.12 3.24
N PHE A 66 4.07 8.90 2.62
CA PHE A 66 3.99 8.48 1.23
C PHE A 66 3.43 9.63 0.40
N PHE A 67 4.33 10.34 -0.29
CA PHE A 67 3.99 11.51 -1.11
C PHE A 67 3.16 12.55 -0.34
N GLY A 68 3.60 12.88 0.87
CA GLY A 68 2.99 13.92 1.68
C GLY A 68 1.83 13.48 2.55
N LYS A 69 1.46 12.20 2.52
CA LYS A 69 0.40 11.67 3.39
C LYS A 69 0.94 10.48 4.18
N GLU A 70 0.64 10.45 5.45
CA GLU A 70 1.03 9.33 6.31
C GLU A 70 0.14 8.13 6.06
N MET A 71 0.75 6.98 5.78
CA MET A 71 0.01 5.73 5.69
C MET A 71 -0.52 5.35 7.06
N VAL A 72 -1.82 5.12 7.17
CA VAL A 72 -2.42 4.69 8.42
C VAL A 72 -3.27 3.45 8.18
N ARG A 73 -3.58 2.74 9.27
CA ARG A 73 -4.44 1.55 9.22
C ARG A 73 -3.96 0.51 8.23
N LEU A 74 -2.69 0.10 8.37
CA LEU A 74 -2.18 -1.01 7.61
C LEU A 74 -2.65 -2.30 8.27
N PHE A 75 -3.45 -3.07 7.56
CA PHE A 75 -4.00 -4.32 8.06
C PHE A 75 -3.36 -5.51 7.36
N PRO A 76 -3.10 -6.61 8.06
CA PRO A 76 -2.58 -7.83 7.47
C PRO A 76 -3.71 -8.59 6.77
N TYR A 77 -3.65 -8.61 5.47
CA TYR A 77 -4.77 -9.25 4.82
C TYR A 77 -4.46 -9.71 3.43
#